data_583daa494dd9ecb054a6cff4d8c2073c
#
_entry.id   583daa494dd9ecb054a6cff4d8c2073c
#
_cell.length_a   1.000
_cell.length_b   1.000
_cell.length_c   1.000
_cell.angle_alpha   90.00
_cell.angle_beta   90.00
_cell.angle_gamma   90.00
#
_symmetry.space_group_name_H-M   'P 1'
#
loop_
_entity.id
_entity.type
_entity.pdbx_description
1 polymer ?
#
loop_
_entity_poly.entity_id
_entity_poly.type
_entity_poly.pdbx_seq_one_letter_code
_entity_poly.pdbx_strand_id
1 'polypeptide(L)'
;EAAIRAFGQNLQPLLMQPPLRNRVTMGFDPAYRTGCKIAVVDETGKVLETGVVYPTPPHNRKDEARKTLTAMIRRHGVTAIAIGNGTASKESEIFIADMIRDLPGVAYMVVNEAGASVYSASKLGAEEFPDYDVSLRSAVSIARRLQDPLAELVKIEPKSIGVGQYQHDMPPARLDETLRGVVEDCVNSVGADLNTASAPLLSYVAGLNDTAAKNIVA
;
A
#
# COMPACT_ATOMS: atom_id res chain seq x y z
N GLU A 1 -2.56 -7.26 -28.89
CA GLU A 1 -1.36 -6.45 -28.61
C GLU A 1 -1.70 -5.03 -28.11
N ALA A 2 -2.59 -4.30 -28.78
CA ALA A 2 -2.97 -2.94 -28.37
C ALA A 2 -3.52 -2.87 -26.94
N ALA A 3 -4.37 -3.81 -26.54
CA ALA A 3 -4.91 -3.89 -25.19
C ALA A 3 -3.82 -4.15 -24.13
N ILE A 4 -2.89 -5.06 -24.40
CA ILE A 4 -1.78 -5.38 -23.50
C ILE A 4 -0.87 -4.15 -23.32
N ARG A 5 -0.61 -3.41 -24.40
CA ARG A 5 0.13 -2.14 -24.33
C ARG A 5 -0.60 -1.10 -23.49
N ALA A 6 -1.93 -0.98 -23.64
CA ALA A 6 -2.73 -0.07 -22.81
C ALA A 6 -2.67 -0.45 -21.32
N PHE A 7 -2.65 -1.73 -20.99
CA PHE A 7 -2.47 -2.19 -19.59
C PHE A 7 -1.12 -1.78 -19.03
N GLY A 8 -0.03 -1.91 -19.79
CA GLY A 8 1.27 -1.38 -19.41
C GLY A 8 1.26 0.14 -19.15
N GLN A 9 0.60 0.90 -20.04
CA GLN A 9 0.43 2.34 -19.88
C GLN A 9 -0.41 2.72 -18.66
N ASN A 10 -1.34 1.87 -18.22
CA ASN A 10 -2.11 2.09 -17.00
C ASN A 10 -1.31 1.75 -15.72
N LEU A 11 -0.40 0.78 -15.81
CA LEU A 11 0.43 0.37 -14.67
C LEU A 11 1.47 1.44 -14.31
N GLN A 12 2.13 2.01 -15.31
CA GLN A 12 3.23 2.96 -15.10
C GLN A 12 2.86 4.15 -14.18
N PRO A 13 1.74 4.86 -14.37
CA PRO A 13 1.36 5.96 -13.48
C PRO A 13 1.09 5.54 -12.03
N LEU A 14 0.65 4.30 -11.81
CA LEU A 14 0.45 3.77 -10.46
C LEU A 14 1.79 3.55 -9.74
N LEU A 15 2.78 3.01 -10.44
CA LEU A 15 4.13 2.78 -9.92
C LEU A 15 4.88 4.09 -9.69
N MET A 16 4.70 5.07 -10.58
CA MET A 16 5.43 6.33 -10.60
C MET A 16 4.72 7.48 -9.86
N GLN A 17 3.75 7.18 -9.01
CA GLN A 17 3.15 8.19 -8.14
C GLN A 17 4.22 8.83 -7.24
N PRO A 18 4.17 10.17 -7.03
CA PRO A 18 5.14 10.84 -6.17
C PRO A 18 5.11 10.27 -4.75
N PRO A 19 6.25 9.83 -4.21
CA PRO A 19 6.32 9.31 -2.85
C PRO A 19 6.18 10.43 -1.80
N LEU A 20 5.47 10.16 -0.71
CA LEU A 20 5.40 11.04 0.46
C LEU A 20 6.41 10.58 1.51
N ARG A 21 7.68 10.83 1.26
CA ARG A 21 8.79 10.37 2.11
C ARG A 21 8.89 11.16 3.42
N ASN A 22 9.60 10.60 4.40
CA ASN A 22 9.91 11.23 5.69
C ASN A 22 8.66 11.67 6.47
N ARG A 23 7.62 10.84 6.44
CA ARG A 23 6.35 11.09 7.15
C ARG A 23 5.94 9.85 7.94
N VAL A 24 5.66 10.04 9.23
CA VAL A 24 4.93 9.02 9.98
C VAL A 24 3.52 8.95 9.40
N THR A 25 3.15 7.78 8.92
CA THR A 25 1.93 7.58 8.13
C THR A 25 1.00 6.57 8.80
N MET A 26 -0.28 6.88 8.84
CA MET A 26 -1.33 5.95 9.26
C MET A 26 -2.00 5.35 8.03
N GLY A 27 -1.96 4.03 7.88
CA GLY A 27 -2.78 3.28 6.94
C GLY A 27 -4.16 3.00 7.54
N PHE A 28 -5.17 3.28 6.77
CA PHE A 28 -6.56 3.04 7.10
C PHE A 28 -7.17 2.14 6.01
N ASP A 29 -7.43 0.89 6.38
CA ASP A 29 -8.06 -0.11 5.51
C ASP A 29 -9.57 -0.16 5.83
N PRO A 30 -10.43 0.45 4.98
CA PRO A 30 -11.84 0.60 5.26
C PRO A 30 -12.58 -0.73 5.25
N ALA A 31 -13.53 -0.90 6.16
CA ALA A 31 -14.46 -2.03 6.15
C ALA A 31 -15.74 -1.69 6.91
N TYR A 32 -16.81 -2.41 6.58
CA TYR A 32 -18.09 -2.24 7.29
C TYR A 32 -18.17 -3.10 8.57
N ARG A 33 -18.39 -4.39 8.42
CA ARG A 33 -18.71 -5.29 9.56
C ARG A 33 -17.51 -5.67 10.41
N THR A 34 -16.37 -5.89 9.78
CA THR A 34 -15.15 -6.38 10.46
C THR A 34 -14.34 -5.28 11.13
N GLY A 35 -14.78 -4.02 10.98
CA GLY A 35 -14.05 -2.85 11.44
C GLY A 35 -12.89 -2.46 10.52
N CYS A 36 -12.60 -1.16 10.50
CA CYS A 36 -11.48 -0.60 9.73
C CYS A 36 -10.17 -0.93 10.44
N LYS A 37 -9.20 -1.47 9.69
CA LYS A 37 -7.87 -1.81 10.23
C LYS A 37 -6.93 -0.63 10.10
N ILE A 38 -6.15 -0.45 11.13
CA ILE A 38 -5.24 0.69 11.26
C ILE A 38 -3.83 0.17 11.44
N ALA A 39 -2.90 0.77 10.73
CA ALA A 39 -1.47 0.58 10.97
C ALA A 39 -0.76 1.93 10.95
N VAL A 40 -0.01 2.26 11.98
CA VAL A 40 0.88 3.41 12.00
C VAL A 40 2.28 2.92 11.66
N VAL A 41 2.90 3.53 10.67
CA VAL A 41 4.28 3.23 10.26
C VAL A 41 5.15 4.48 10.39
N ASP A 42 6.41 4.29 10.79
CA ASP A 42 7.39 5.36 10.84
C ASP A 42 7.84 5.78 9.42
N GLU A 43 8.77 6.71 9.34
CA GLU A 43 9.29 7.27 8.09
C GLU A 43 10.01 6.22 7.21
N THR A 44 10.41 5.08 7.79
CA THR A 44 11.05 3.96 7.09
C THR A 44 10.07 2.85 6.70
N GLY A 45 8.79 2.98 7.06
CA GLY A 45 7.76 1.96 6.85
C GLY A 45 7.71 0.88 7.92
N LYS A 46 8.44 1.03 9.05
CA LYS A 46 8.37 0.12 10.19
C LYS A 46 7.07 0.36 10.96
N VAL A 47 6.38 -0.72 11.32
CA VAL A 47 5.12 -0.63 12.09
C VAL A 47 5.39 -0.21 13.52
N LEU A 48 4.72 0.84 13.97
CA LEU A 48 4.76 1.37 15.34
C LEU A 48 3.57 0.91 16.17
N GLU A 49 2.37 0.90 15.60
CA GLU A 49 1.14 0.51 16.30
C GLU A 49 0.10 0.03 15.28
N THR A 50 -0.75 -0.89 15.69
CA THR A 50 -1.89 -1.37 14.91
C THR A 50 -3.16 -1.30 15.74
N GLY A 51 -4.32 -1.29 15.07
CA GLY A 51 -5.61 -1.26 15.76
C GLY A 51 -6.77 -1.54 14.84
N VAL A 52 -7.96 -1.61 15.43
CA VAL A 52 -9.22 -1.76 14.73
C VAL A 52 -10.22 -0.76 15.29
N VAL A 53 -10.89 -0.03 14.40
CA VAL A 53 -11.93 0.94 14.76
C VAL A 53 -13.20 0.71 13.94
N TYR A 54 -14.33 1.18 14.44
CA TYR A 54 -15.65 0.90 13.87
C TYR A 54 -16.46 2.17 13.56
N PRO A 55 -15.94 3.12 12.78
CA PRO A 55 -16.63 4.38 12.47
C PRO A 55 -17.76 4.24 11.45
N THR A 56 -17.75 3.13 10.69
CA THR A 56 -18.67 2.86 9.57
C THR A 56 -19.88 2.03 9.98
N PRO A 57 -20.98 2.04 9.19
CA PRO A 57 -22.09 1.14 9.43
C PRO A 57 -21.65 -0.35 9.46
N PRO A 58 -22.33 -1.23 10.17
CA PRO A 58 -23.51 -0.99 11.01
C PRO A 58 -23.17 -0.44 12.40
N HIS A 59 -21.90 -0.44 12.80
CA HIS A 59 -21.46 -0.11 14.17
C HIS A 59 -21.56 1.37 14.49
N ASN A 60 -21.14 2.26 13.58
CA ASN A 60 -21.17 3.73 13.72
C ASN A 60 -20.57 4.26 15.04
N ARG A 61 -19.51 3.62 15.57
CA ARG A 61 -18.83 4.02 16.81
C ARG A 61 -17.85 5.16 16.53
N LYS A 62 -18.34 6.29 16.01
CA LYS A 62 -17.51 7.39 15.53
C LYS A 62 -16.72 8.06 16.64
N ASP A 63 -17.33 8.31 17.81
CA ASP A 63 -16.67 8.97 18.93
C ASP A 63 -15.53 8.14 19.52
N GLU A 64 -15.74 6.82 19.66
CA GLU A 64 -14.71 5.88 20.10
C GLU A 64 -13.57 5.81 19.11
N ALA A 65 -13.90 5.70 17.82
CA ALA A 65 -12.90 5.68 16.74
C ALA A 65 -12.09 6.99 16.71
N ARG A 66 -12.74 8.14 16.80
CA ARG A 66 -12.10 9.47 16.88
C ARG A 66 -11.12 9.53 18.06
N LYS A 67 -11.53 9.10 19.24
CA LYS A 67 -10.69 9.09 20.45
C LYS A 67 -9.45 8.21 20.24
N THR A 68 -9.63 7.00 19.73
CA THR A 68 -8.56 6.03 19.48
C THR A 68 -7.57 6.57 18.46
N LEU A 69 -8.05 6.99 17.29
CA LEU A 69 -7.19 7.50 16.21
C LEU A 69 -6.45 8.77 16.59
N THR A 70 -7.13 9.71 17.27
CA THR A 70 -6.47 10.94 17.76
C THR A 70 -5.36 10.62 18.76
N ALA A 71 -5.55 9.64 19.63
CA ALA A 71 -4.51 9.20 20.57
C ALA A 71 -3.31 8.59 19.82
N MET A 72 -3.53 7.74 18.81
CA MET A 72 -2.47 7.16 17.98
C MET A 72 -1.72 8.25 17.20
N ILE A 73 -2.45 9.19 16.58
CA ILE A 73 -1.88 10.30 15.81
C ILE A 73 -0.95 11.16 16.70
N ARG A 74 -1.40 11.52 17.89
CA ARG A 74 -0.61 12.34 18.83
C ARG A 74 0.58 11.57 19.41
N ARG A 75 0.41 10.29 19.71
CA ARG A 75 1.47 9.44 20.28
C ARG A 75 2.65 9.27 19.35
N HIS A 76 2.37 9.07 18.06
CA HIS A 76 3.40 8.76 17.08
C HIS A 76 3.75 9.93 16.16
N GLY A 77 3.11 11.09 16.32
CA GLY A 77 3.36 12.24 15.46
C GLY A 77 2.93 12.01 14.01
N VAL A 78 1.82 11.30 13.79
CA VAL A 78 1.29 11.04 12.45
C VAL A 78 0.96 12.35 11.75
N THR A 79 1.45 12.54 10.54
CA THR A 79 1.19 13.72 9.71
C THR A 79 0.46 13.38 8.39
N ALA A 80 0.38 12.09 8.05
CA ALA A 80 -0.31 11.64 6.84
C ALA A 80 -1.19 10.42 7.14
N ILE A 81 -2.38 10.38 6.54
CA ILE A 81 -3.31 9.24 6.62
C ILE A 81 -3.58 8.75 5.20
N ALA A 82 -3.25 7.49 4.93
CA ALA A 82 -3.55 6.79 3.68
C ALA A 82 -4.84 6.00 3.85
N ILE A 83 -5.88 6.31 3.09
CA ILE A 83 -7.17 5.61 3.13
C ILE A 83 -7.29 4.75 1.88
N GLY A 84 -7.48 3.44 2.04
CA GLY A 84 -7.73 2.54 0.92
C GLY A 84 -9.03 2.91 0.18
N ASN A 85 -9.04 2.75 -1.15
CA ASN A 85 -10.18 3.13 -2.00
C ASN A 85 -11.21 2.02 -2.23
N GLY A 86 -11.20 0.97 -1.43
CA GLY A 86 -12.13 -0.17 -1.53
C GLY A 86 -13.47 0.06 -0.85
N THR A 87 -14.01 -1.03 -0.32
CA THR A 87 -15.30 -1.05 0.37
C THR A 87 -15.29 -0.07 1.57
N ALA A 88 -16.37 0.71 1.77
CA ALA A 88 -16.52 1.70 2.84
C ALA A 88 -15.52 2.88 2.78
N SER A 89 -14.81 3.06 1.66
CA SER A 89 -13.83 4.16 1.50
C SER A 89 -14.48 5.53 1.65
N LYS A 90 -15.67 5.73 1.05
CA LYS A 90 -16.34 7.04 1.07
C LYS A 90 -16.78 7.45 2.48
N GLU A 91 -17.35 6.54 3.25
CA GLU A 91 -17.74 6.78 4.63
C GLU A 91 -16.53 7.04 5.51
N SER A 92 -15.46 6.30 5.28
CA SER A 92 -14.18 6.46 5.98
C SER A 92 -13.53 7.80 5.67
N GLU A 93 -13.52 8.21 4.39
CA GLU A 93 -13.01 9.51 3.97
C GLU A 93 -13.76 10.66 4.66
N ILE A 94 -15.10 10.61 4.67
CA ILE A 94 -15.93 11.63 5.33
C ILE A 94 -15.61 11.70 6.83
N PHE A 95 -15.47 10.52 7.49
CA PHE A 95 -15.15 10.45 8.91
C PHE A 95 -13.75 11.02 9.22
N ILE A 96 -12.74 10.64 8.44
CA ILE A 96 -11.36 11.12 8.61
C ILE A 96 -11.26 12.61 8.31
N ALA A 97 -11.89 13.09 7.23
CA ALA A 97 -11.90 14.52 6.87
C ALA A 97 -12.49 15.39 7.98
N ASP A 98 -13.56 14.91 8.62
CA ASP A 98 -14.16 15.60 9.76
C ASP A 98 -13.24 15.55 11.00
N MET A 99 -12.66 14.40 11.28
CA MET A 99 -11.78 14.20 12.45
C MET A 99 -10.55 15.10 12.41
N ILE A 100 -9.88 15.24 11.26
CA ILE A 100 -8.61 15.97 11.15
C ILE A 100 -8.76 17.49 11.18
N ARG A 101 -9.99 18.04 11.12
CA ARG A 101 -10.23 19.50 11.32
C ARG A 101 -9.66 20.01 12.63
N ASP A 102 -9.66 19.15 13.65
CA ASP A 102 -9.15 19.48 14.99
C ASP A 102 -7.68 19.05 15.18
N LEU A 103 -7.01 18.63 14.11
CA LEU A 103 -5.63 18.10 14.13
C LEU A 103 -4.76 18.85 13.10
N PRO A 104 -4.31 20.07 13.43
CA PRO A 104 -3.49 20.83 12.50
C PRO A 104 -2.19 20.08 12.15
N GLY A 105 -1.81 20.12 10.87
CA GLY A 105 -0.63 19.44 10.36
C GLY A 105 -0.85 17.97 9.94
N VAL A 106 -2.05 17.43 10.11
CA VAL A 106 -2.44 16.11 9.60
C VAL A 106 -3.21 16.28 8.29
N ALA A 107 -2.80 15.54 7.27
CA ALA A 107 -3.50 15.46 5.99
C ALA A 107 -3.88 14.02 5.67
N TYR A 108 -4.84 13.81 4.77
CA TYR A 108 -5.16 12.48 4.26
C TYR A 108 -5.10 12.41 2.74
N MET A 109 -4.92 11.21 2.23
CA MET A 109 -5.05 10.89 0.82
C MET A 109 -5.73 9.53 0.66
N VAL A 110 -6.61 9.44 -0.31
CA VAL A 110 -7.18 8.16 -0.74
C VAL A 110 -6.19 7.50 -1.70
N VAL A 111 -5.77 6.28 -1.39
CA VAL A 111 -4.78 5.53 -2.17
C VAL A 111 -5.43 4.31 -2.82
N ASN A 112 -4.92 3.93 -3.98
CA ASN A 112 -5.35 2.72 -4.65
C ASN A 112 -4.89 1.50 -3.85
N GLU A 113 -5.84 0.68 -3.35
CA GLU A 113 -5.55 -0.54 -2.57
C GLU A 113 -5.49 -1.81 -3.42
N ALA A 114 -5.63 -1.71 -4.75
CA ALA A 114 -5.59 -2.87 -5.64
C ALA A 114 -4.37 -3.75 -5.36
N GLY A 115 -4.59 -5.07 -5.25
CA GLY A 115 -3.56 -6.04 -4.90
C GLY A 115 -3.10 -6.04 -3.44
N ALA A 116 -3.58 -5.15 -2.55
CA ALA A 116 -3.20 -5.17 -1.13
C ALA A 116 -3.61 -6.49 -0.46
N SER A 117 -4.78 -7.02 -0.81
CA SER A 117 -5.25 -8.33 -0.34
C SER A 117 -4.37 -9.48 -0.86
N VAL A 118 -3.85 -9.37 -2.08
CA VAL A 118 -2.93 -10.38 -2.65
C VAL A 118 -1.60 -10.38 -1.90
N TYR A 119 -1.01 -9.20 -1.67
CA TYR A 119 0.19 -9.04 -0.87
C TYR A 119 -0.01 -9.58 0.56
N SER A 120 -1.08 -9.17 1.23
CA SER A 120 -1.33 -9.54 2.62
C SER A 120 -1.52 -11.04 2.83
N ALA A 121 -2.05 -11.76 1.84
CA ALA A 121 -2.20 -13.22 1.84
C ALA A 121 -0.97 -13.95 1.27
N SER A 122 0.01 -13.25 0.73
CA SER A 122 1.21 -13.84 0.13
C SER A 122 2.18 -14.40 1.17
N LYS A 123 3.08 -15.27 0.71
CA LYS A 123 4.19 -15.77 1.53
C LYS A 123 5.06 -14.61 2.03
N LEU A 124 5.36 -13.63 1.17
CA LEU A 124 6.14 -12.45 1.52
C LEU A 124 5.46 -11.64 2.64
N GLY A 125 4.15 -11.39 2.55
CA GLY A 125 3.41 -10.68 3.60
C GLY A 125 3.42 -11.45 4.93
N ALA A 126 3.36 -12.80 4.87
CA ALA A 126 3.47 -13.64 6.07
C ALA A 126 4.88 -13.63 6.68
N GLU A 127 5.91 -13.58 5.86
CA GLU A 127 7.32 -13.49 6.31
C GLU A 127 7.64 -12.12 6.90
N GLU A 128 7.14 -11.03 6.30
CA GLU A 128 7.32 -9.66 6.83
C GLU A 128 6.57 -9.43 8.15
N PHE A 129 5.39 -10.02 8.30
CA PHE A 129 4.49 -9.82 9.45
C PHE A 129 3.87 -11.15 9.92
N PRO A 130 4.67 -12.06 10.52
CA PRO A 130 4.17 -13.36 10.95
C PRO A 130 3.07 -13.28 12.02
N ASP A 131 3.12 -12.25 12.88
CA ASP A 131 2.20 -12.08 14.01
C ASP A 131 0.92 -11.30 13.66
N TYR A 132 0.82 -10.76 12.42
CA TYR A 132 -0.34 -9.98 12.00
C TYR A 132 -1.28 -10.81 11.13
N ASP A 133 -2.57 -10.59 11.32
CA ASP A 133 -3.57 -11.12 10.41
C ASP A 133 -3.50 -10.45 9.02
N VAL A 134 -4.16 -11.08 8.05
CA VAL A 134 -4.18 -10.61 6.66
C VAL A 134 -4.68 -9.17 6.52
N SER A 135 -5.68 -8.78 7.34
CA SER A 135 -6.27 -7.44 7.27
C SER A 135 -5.33 -6.37 7.82
N LEU A 136 -4.57 -6.66 8.89
CA LEU A 136 -3.57 -5.73 9.42
C LEU A 136 -2.40 -5.55 8.46
N ARG A 137 -1.96 -6.62 7.77
CA ARG A 137 -0.95 -6.53 6.70
C ARG A 137 -1.42 -5.64 5.56
N SER A 138 -2.70 -5.68 5.20
CA SER A 138 -3.30 -4.79 4.21
C SER A 138 -3.19 -3.31 4.64
N ALA A 139 -3.53 -2.98 5.88
CA ALA A 139 -3.42 -1.62 6.40
C ALA A 139 -1.97 -1.11 6.39
N VAL A 140 -0.98 -1.97 6.70
CA VAL A 140 0.45 -1.63 6.57
C VAL A 140 0.81 -1.31 5.11
N SER A 141 0.39 -2.16 4.17
CA SER A 141 0.63 -1.95 2.73
C SER A 141 0.03 -0.63 2.25
N ILE A 142 -1.20 -0.29 2.67
CA ILE A 142 -1.86 0.97 2.33
C ILE A 142 -1.04 2.19 2.83
N ALA A 143 -0.51 2.14 4.06
CA ALA A 143 0.36 3.20 4.58
C ALA A 143 1.64 3.35 3.74
N ARG A 144 2.33 2.24 3.47
CA ARG A 144 3.59 2.21 2.72
C ARG A 144 3.44 2.65 1.26
N ARG A 145 2.27 2.39 0.64
CA ARG A 145 1.96 2.88 -0.72
C ARG A 145 1.93 4.40 -0.82
N LEU A 146 1.56 5.10 0.25
CA LEU A 146 1.62 6.54 0.27
C LEU A 146 3.06 7.04 0.46
N GLN A 147 3.86 6.33 1.24
CA GLN A 147 5.26 6.68 1.50
C GLN A 147 6.16 6.46 0.29
N ASP A 148 6.07 5.27 -0.34
CA ASP A 148 6.84 4.90 -1.53
C ASP A 148 6.04 3.89 -2.36
N PRO A 149 5.23 4.36 -3.33
CA PRO A 149 4.37 3.49 -4.15
C PRO A 149 5.15 2.42 -4.90
N LEU A 150 6.28 2.78 -5.51
CA LEU A 150 7.08 1.84 -6.29
C LEU A 150 7.64 0.72 -5.40
N ALA A 151 8.27 1.07 -4.27
CA ALA A 151 8.87 0.10 -3.35
C ALA A 151 7.84 -0.89 -2.79
N GLU A 152 6.60 -0.47 -2.59
CA GLU A 152 5.54 -1.34 -2.08
C GLU A 152 4.86 -2.15 -3.19
N LEU A 153 4.56 -1.54 -4.33
CA LEU A 153 3.84 -2.20 -5.42
C LEU A 153 4.65 -3.29 -6.12
N VAL A 154 5.98 -3.21 -6.13
CA VAL A 154 6.85 -4.28 -6.68
C VAL A 154 6.77 -5.60 -5.91
N LYS A 155 6.23 -5.59 -4.70
CA LYS A 155 5.96 -6.80 -3.90
C LYS A 155 4.77 -7.60 -4.40
N ILE A 156 3.98 -7.02 -5.30
CA ILE A 156 2.75 -7.59 -5.84
C ILE A 156 2.99 -7.97 -7.29
N GLU A 157 2.48 -9.14 -7.68
CA GLU A 157 2.50 -9.53 -9.08
C GLU A 157 1.74 -8.49 -9.92
N PRO A 158 2.35 -7.90 -10.98
CA PRO A 158 1.79 -6.72 -11.68
C PRO A 158 0.35 -6.91 -12.17
N LYS A 159 -0.01 -8.11 -12.64
CA LYS A 159 -1.40 -8.42 -13.05
C LYS A 159 -2.42 -8.34 -11.91
N SER A 160 -2.00 -8.45 -10.66
CA SER A 160 -2.86 -8.33 -9.49
C SER A 160 -3.13 -6.88 -9.06
N ILE A 161 -2.45 -5.91 -9.67
CA ILE A 161 -2.67 -4.47 -9.42
C ILE A 161 -3.94 -3.95 -10.10
N GLY A 162 -4.53 -4.74 -11.03
CA GLY A 162 -5.80 -4.37 -11.67
C GLY A 162 -5.68 -3.24 -12.68
N VAL A 163 -4.82 -3.42 -13.70
CA VAL A 163 -4.48 -2.41 -14.70
C VAL A 163 -5.50 -2.26 -15.85
N GLY A 164 -6.51 -3.11 -15.90
CA GLY A 164 -7.57 -2.99 -16.91
C GLY A 164 -8.66 -4.05 -16.80
N GLN A 165 -9.84 -3.71 -17.32
CA GLN A 165 -10.91 -4.68 -17.52
C GLN A 165 -10.47 -5.72 -18.55
N TYR A 166 -10.95 -6.96 -18.41
CA TYR A 166 -10.67 -8.06 -19.35
C TYR A 166 -9.19 -8.45 -19.49
N GLN A 167 -8.31 -8.05 -18.55
CA GLN A 167 -6.92 -8.48 -18.59
C GLN A 167 -6.77 -10.00 -18.51
N HIS A 168 -7.71 -10.69 -17.85
CA HIS A 168 -7.78 -12.15 -17.77
C HIS A 168 -8.12 -12.84 -19.09
N ASP A 169 -8.64 -12.12 -20.09
CA ASP A 169 -8.91 -12.61 -21.45
C ASP A 169 -7.66 -12.54 -22.35
N MET A 170 -6.59 -11.92 -21.85
CA MET A 170 -5.35 -11.78 -22.61
C MET A 170 -4.46 -13.03 -22.49
N PRO A 171 -3.61 -13.32 -23.48
CA PRO A 171 -2.59 -14.37 -23.35
C PRO A 171 -1.70 -14.11 -22.12
N PRO A 172 -1.72 -14.99 -21.09
CA PRO A 172 -1.08 -14.70 -19.80
C PRO A 172 0.41 -14.40 -19.89
N ALA A 173 1.15 -15.19 -20.69
CA ALA A 173 2.60 -15.01 -20.83
C ALA A 173 2.98 -13.65 -21.44
N ARG A 174 2.21 -13.18 -22.45
CA ARG A 174 2.44 -11.88 -23.08
C ARG A 174 2.09 -10.73 -22.15
N LEU A 175 1.00 -10.88 -21.39
CA LEU A 175 0.62 -9.89 -20.39
C LEU A 175 1.68 -9.79 -19.29
N ASP A 176 2.10 -10.92 -18.73
CA ASP A 176 3.12 -10.98 -17.68
C ASP A 176 4.45 -10.37 -18.15
N GLU A 177 4.93 -10.71 -19.35
CA GLU A 177 6.15 -10.16 -19.93
C GLU A 177 6.07 -8.64 -20.08
N THR A 178 4.95 -8.13 -20.62
CA THR A 178 4.76 -6.69 -20.84
C THR A 178 4.69 -5.92 -19.50
N LEU A 179 3.90 -6.41 -18.56
CA LEU A 179 3.75 -5.73 -17.26
C LEU A 179 5.04 -5.78 -16.45
N ARG A 180 5.78 -6.92 -16.49
CA ARG A 180 7.09 -7.04 -15.85
C ARG A 180 8.09 -6.05 -16.45
N GLY A 181 8.14 -5.90 -17.78
CA GLY A 181 8.99 -4.91 -18.44
C GLY A 181 8.70 -3.48 -17.98
N VAL A 182 7.42 -3.12 -17.82
CA VAL A 182 7.06 -1.79 -17.26
C VAL A 182 7.59 -1.60 -15.84
N VAL A 183 7.51 -2.61 -14.97
CA VAL A 183 8.06 -2.52 -13.61
C VAL A 183 9.58 -2.37 -13.66
N GLU A 184 10.27 -3.16 -14.48
CA GLU A 184 11.74 -3.09 -14.66
C GLU A 184 12.15 -1.69 -15.13
N ASP A 185 11.47 -1.13 -16.13
CA ASP A 185 11.73 0.22 -16.62
C ASP A 185 11.53 1.29 -15.54
N CYS A 186 10.46 1.20 -14.76
CA CYS A 186 10.20 2.11 -13.65
C CYS A 186 11.30 2.02 -12.58
N VAL A 187 11.65 0.82 -12.13
CA VAL A 187 12.68 0.61 -11.10
C VAL A 187 14.04 1.12 -11.57
N ASN A 188 14.44 0.80 -12.79
CA ASN A 188 15.74 1.23 -13.32
C ASN A 188 15.81 2.72 -13.65
N SER A 189 14.67 3.38 -13.90
CA SER A 189 14.61 4.83 -14.09
C SER A 189 14.74 5.62 -12.78
N VAL A 190 14.20 5.08 -11.69
CA VAL A 190 14.23 5.71 -10.35
C VAL A 190 15.50 5.34 -9.59
N GLY A 191 15.94 4.09 -9.73
CA GLY A 191 17.00 3.48 -8.93
C GLY A 191 16.49 2.94 -7.60
N ALA A 192 17.36 2.25 -6.88
CA ALA A 192 17.07 1.65 -5.58
C ALA A 192 18.14 2.04 -4.55
N ASP A 193 17.74 2.48 -3.36
CA ASP A 193 18.64 2.68 -2.24
C ASP A 193 18.91 1.34 -1.56
N LEU A 194 20.15 0.86 -1.62
CA LEU A 194 20.55 -0.44 -1.07
C LEU A 194 20.35 -0.56 0.44
N ASN A 195 20.30 0.56 1.17
CA ASN A 195 20.12 0.53 2.63
C ASN A 195 18.65 0.28 3.04
N THR A 196 17.70 0.55 2.13
CA THR A 196 16.26 0.47 2.42
C THR A 196 15.50 -0.43 1.46
N ALA A 197 16.12 -0.84 0.36
CA ALA A 197 15.47 -1.64 -0.68
C ALA A 197 15.14 -3.05 -0.18
N SER A 198 13.94 -3.51 -0.52
CA SER A 198 13.53 -4.91 -0.31
C SER A 198 14.09 -5.83 -1.39
N ALA A 199 14.19 -7.13 -1.10
CA ALA A 199 14.60 -8.10 -2.12
C ALA A 199 13.71 -8.09 -3.37
N PRO A 200 12.36 -7.96 -3.28
CA PRO A 200 11.51 -7.78 -4.46
C PRO A 200 11.88 -6.56 -5.31
N LEU A 201 12.20 -5.42 -4.70
CA LEU A 201 12.62 -4.22 -5.45
C LEU A 201 13.95 -4.48 -6.18
N LEU A 202 14.92 -5.04 -5.48
CA LEU A 202 16.24 -5.34 -6.05
C LEU A 202 16.19 -6.37 -7.18
N SER A 203 15.22 -7.30 -7.18
CA SER A 203 15.07 -8.29 -8.25
C SER A 203 14.70 -7.69 -9.61
N TYR A 204 14.20 -6.45 -9.64
CA TYR A 204 13.92 -5.71 -10.86
C TYR A 204 15.08 -4.80 -11.31
N VAL A 205 16.14 -4.67 -10.51
CA VAL A 205 17.33 -3.91 -10.92
C VAL A 205 18.13 -4.68 -11.97
N ALA A 206 18.48 -4.00 -13.06
CA ALA A 206 19.22 -4.62 -14.16
C ALA A 206 20.53 -5.25 -13.66
N GLY A 207 20.76 -6.51 -14.03
CA GLY A 207 21.95 -7.27 -13.64
C GLY A 207 21.82 -8.01 -12.29
N LEU A 208 20.74 -7.84 -11.54
CA LEU A 208 20.47 -8.62 -10.35
C LEU A 208 19.44 -9.71 -10.63
N ASN A 209 19.58 -10.84 -9.94
CA ASN A 209 18.60 -11.92 -9.91
C ASN A 209 18.07 -12.08 -8.48
N ASP A 210 17.02 -12.89 -8.31
CA ASP A 210 16.36 -13.09 -7.01
C ASP A 210 17.33 -13.56 -5.91
N THR A 211 18.31 -14.39 -6.26
CA THR A 211 19.30 -14.89 -5.30
C THR A 211 20.24 -13.76 -4.86
N ALA A 212 20.73 -12.96 -5.81
CA ALA A 212 21.58 -11.81 -5.51
C ALA A 212 20.81 -10.77 -4.68
N ALA A 213 19.56 -10.46 -5.05
CA ALA A 213 18.70 -9.54 -4.33
C ALA A 213 18.48 -9.97 -2.86
N LYS A 214 18.22 -11.25 -2.62
CA LYS A 214 18.07 -11.80 -1.26
C LYS A 214 19.38 -11.74 -0.45
N ASN A 215 20.51 -12.03 -1.08
CA ASN A 215 21.81 -11.98 -0.41
C ASN A 215 22.27 -10.56 -0.06
N ILE A 216 21.83 -9.55 -0.81
CA ILE A 216 22.11 -8.13 -0.51
C ILE A 216 21.34 -7.67 0.73
N VAL A 217 20.12 -8.18 0.93
CA VAL A 217 19.24 -7.77 2.03
C VAL A 217 19.49 -8.56 3.33
N ALA A 218 20.09 -9.77 3.22
CA ALA A 218 20.40 -10.63 4.37
C ALA A 218 21.54 -10.07 5.22
#